data_b15fc3a2ad76ad70e5e2a646b6f1e95e
#
_entry.id   b15fc3a2ad76ad70e5e2a646b6f1e95e
#
_cell.length_a   1.000
_cell.length_b   1.000
_cell.length_c   1.000
_cell.angle_alpha   90.00
_cell.angle_beta   90.00
_cell.angle_gamma   90.00
#
_symmetry.space_group_name_H-M   'P 1'
#
loop_
_entity.id
_entity.type
_entity.pdbx_description
1 polymer ?
#
loop_
_entity_poly.entity_id
_entity_poly.type
_entity_poly.pdbx_seq_one_letter_code
_entity_poly.pdbx_strand_id
1 'polypeptide(L)'
;MNKPARLALAALTAAMSGCCSLDHAVSPLSGNEHVLVTNYGWQLFNVIPIVCGNATDPRLPGGGAPWAFFRDDVTMDKIQDRLMRYAAERNKTPTDLAYHNYDTVFISIPFTGVPIPIPYLVCYREIQLSGVLQ
;
A
#
# COMPACT_ATOMS: atom_id res chain seq x y z
N MET A 1 1.61 25.17 20.21
CA MET A 1 1.96 24.66 18.86
C MET A 1 1.19 25.50 17.85
N ASN A 2 1.91 26.22 16.98
CA ASN A 2 1.32 27.18 16.03
C ASN A 2 0.46 26.47 14.95
N LYS A 3 -0.61 27.16 14.48
CA LYS A 3 -1.51 26.63 13.44
C LYS A 3 -0.79 26.04 12.22
N PRO A 4 0.28 26.66 11.66
CA PRO A 4 1.00 26.09 10.52
C PRO A 4 1.73 24.78 10.88
N ALA A 5 2.25 24.63 12.10
CA ALA A 5 2.89 23.39 12.53
C ALA A 5 1.90 22.23 12.66
N ARG A 6 0.65 22.51 13.07
CA ARG A 6 -0.42 21.50 13.13
C ARG A 6 -0.86 21.06 11.74
N LEU A 7 -0.97 22.01 10.80
CA LEU A 7 -1.30 21.71 9.41
C LEU A 7 -0.19 20.92 8.73
N ALA A 8 1.08 21.28 8.94
CA ALA A 8 2.21 20.55 8.40
C ALA A 8 2.29 19.12 8.97
N LEU A 9 2.04 18.96 10.28
CA LEU A 9 2.02 17.64 10.92
C LEU A 9 0.86 16.79 10.41
N ALA A 10 -0.34 17.38 10.24
CA ALA A 10 -1.50 16.67 9.69
C ALA A 10 -1.30 16.28 8.22
N ALA A 11 -0.68 17.14 7.42
CA ALA A 11 -0.34 16.83 6.03
C ALA A 11 0.74 15.73 5.95
N LEU A 12 1.73 15.76 6.84
CA LEU A 12 2.78 14.75 6.92
C LEU A 12 2.20 13.38 7.34
N THR A 13 1.31 13.36 8.33
CA THR A 13 0.64 12.12 8.75
C THR A 13 -0.29 11.57 7.68
N ALA A 14 -0.99 12.40 6.94
CA ALA A 14 -1.83 11.96 5.81
C ALA A 14 -1.00 11.43 4.64
N ALA A 15 0.17 12.02 4.36
CA ALA A 15 1.07 11.55 3.31
C ALA A 15 1.83 10.27 3.68
N MET A 16 1.99 10.00 4.97
CA MET A 16 2.71 8.82 5.49
C MET A 16 1.76 7.65 5.83
N SER A 17 0.45 7.83 5.71
CA SER A 17 -0.48 6.73 5.94
C SER A 17 -0.34 5.68 4.83
N GLY A 18 0.36 4.60 5.12
CA GLY A 18 0.29 3.40 4.31
C GLY A 18 -1.15 2.87 4.33
N CYS A 19 -1.66 2.46 3.21
CA CYS A 19 -3.02 1.90 3.13
C CYS A 19 -2.99 0.64 2.28
N CYS A 20 -3.55 -0.43 2.80
CA CYS A 20 -3.85 -1.60 1.99
C CYS A 20 -5.31 -1.47 1.55
N SER A 21 -5.53 -1.27 0.25
CA SER A 21 -6.87 -1.21 -0.33
C SER A 21 -7.22 -2.50 -1.06
N LEU A 22 -8.50 -2.76 -1.14
CA LEU A 22 -9.07 -3.79 -1.99
C LEU A 22 -10.27 -3.18 -2.68
N ASP A 23 -10.13 -2.99 -3.98
CA ASP A 23 -11.16 -2.44 -4.84
C ASP A 23 -11.75 -3.55 -5.70
N HIS A 24 -13.03 -3.50 -5.98
CA HIS A 24 -13.70 -4.47 -6.83
C HIS A 24 -14.70 -3.80 -7.78
N ALA A 25 -14.84 -4.37 -8.95
CA ALA A 25 -15.82 -3.96 -9.93
C ALA A 25 -16.40 -5.19 -10.64
N VAL A 26 -17.71 -5.23 -10.78
CA VAL A 26 -18.39 -6.30 -11.52
C VAL A 26 -18.59 -5.87 -12.97
N SER A 27 -18.11 -6.68 -13.89
CA SER A 27 -18.34 -6.43 -15.32
C SER A 27 -19.82 -6.60 -15.65
N PRO A 28 -20.49 -5.57 -16.20
CA PRO A 28 -21.91 -5.66 -16.56
C PRO A 28 -22.19 -6.64 -17.70
N LEU A 29 -21.17 -7.00 -18.50
CA LEU A 29 -21.32 -7.87 -19.66
C LEU A 29 -21.11 -9.34 -19.32
N SER A 30 -20.12 -9.64 -18.48
CA SER A 30 -19.75 -11.04 -18.18
C SER A 30 -20.19 -11.49 -16.78
N GLY A 31 -20.56 -10.57 -15.91
CA GLY A 31 -20.83 -10.86 -14.51
C GLY A 31 -19.57 -11.19 -13.68
N ASN A 32 -18.40 -11.19 -14.30
CA ASN A 32 -17.15 -11.47 -13.63
C ASN A 32 -16.77 -10.30 -12.70
N GLU A 33 -16.23 -10.63 -11.55
CA GLU A 33 -15.76 -9.65 -10.57
C GLU A 33 -14.26 -9.41 -10.77
N HIS A 34 -13.89 -8.19 -11.13
CA HIS A 34 -12.50 -7.76 -11.21
C HIS A 34 -12.10 -7.21 -9.84
N VAL A 35 -10.98 -7.66 -9.33
CA VAL A 35 -10.46 -7.26 -8.02
C VAL A 35 -9.06 -6.71 -8.18
N LEU A 36 -8.79 -5.61 -7.49
CA LEU A 36 -7.49 -4.98 -7.39
C LEU A 36 -7.12 -4.87 -5.91
N VAL A 37 -6.03 -5.49 -5.52
CA VAL A 37 -5.43 -5.32 -4.19
C VAL A 37 -4.19 -4.47 -4.34
N THR A 38 -4.17 -3.35 -3.62
CA THR A 38 -3.01 -2.44 -3.60
C THR A 38 -2.50 -2.31 -2.19
N ASN A 39 -1.19 -2.38 -2.01
CA ASN A 39 -0.54 -2.05 -0.77
C ASN A 39 0.69 -1.19 -1.03
N TYR A 40 0.91 -0.20 -0.19
CA TYR A 40 2.07 0.67 -0.30
C TYR A 40 2.65 1.03 1.07
N GLY A 41 3.88 1.44 1.06
CA GLY A 41 4.59 1.80 2.27
C GLY A 41 5.84 2.64 2.01
N TRP A 42 6.41 3.07 3.10
CA TRP A 42 7.63 3.86 3.13
C TRP A 42 8.74 3.09 3.82
N GLN A 43 9.90 3.09 3.22
CA GLN A 43 11.10 2.41 3.71
C GLN A 43 12.26 3.39 3.80
N LEU A 44 13.13 3.18 4.79
CA LEU A 44 14.40 3.89 4.90
C LEU A 44 15.49 3.05 4.22
N PHE A 45 16.29 3.68 3.37
CA PHE A 45 17.35 3.04 2.59
C PHE A 45 16.87 1.85 1.74
N ASN A 46 15.59 1.81 1.38
CA ASN A 46 14.96 0.69 0.67
C ASN A 46 15.07 -0.68 1.39
N VAL A 47 15.31 -0.68 2.68
CA VAL A 47 15.52 -1.90 3.48
C VAL A 47 14.71 -1.89 4.77
N ILE A 48 14.65 -0.75 5.46
CA ILE A 48 14.03 -0.66 6.78
C ILE A 48 12.61 -0.14 6.60
N PRO A 49 11.58 -0.96 6.84
CA PRO A 49 10.19 -0.50 6.75
C PRO A 49 9.90 0.50 7.87
N ILE A 50 9.33 1.66 7.50
CA ILE A 50 8.89 2.68 8.45
C ILE A 50 7.41 2.50 8.75
N VAL A 51 6.61 2.56 7.70
CA VAL A 51 5.16 2.41 7.77
C VAL A 51 4.63 1.86 6.45
N CYS A 52 3.70 0.95 6.51
CA CYS A 52 3.03 0.39 5.33
C CYS A 52 1.55 0.11 5.61
N GLY A 53 0.80 -0.19 4.56
CA GLY A 53 -0.54 -0.71 4.68
C GLY A 53 -0.54 -2.08 5.36
N ASN A 54 -1.48 -2.30 6.25
CA ASN A 54 -1.63 -3.56 6.96
C ASN A 54 -2.38 -4.59 6.09
N ALA A 55 -1.63 -5.41 5.38
CA ALA A 55 -2.22 -6.44 4.52
C ALA A 55 -2.68 -7.69 5.29
N THR A 56 -2.23 -7.86 6.52
CA THR A 56 -2.45 -9.08 7.30
C THR A 56 -3.66 -9.04 8.24
N ASP A 57 -4.25 -7.86 8.49
CA ASP A 57 -5.42 -7.78 9.35
C ASP A 57 -6.67 -8.32 8.61
N PRO A 58 -7.27 -9.42 9.08
CA PRO A 58 -8.45 -10.00 8.45
C PRO A 58 -9.70 -9.12 8.57
N ARG A 59 -9.68 -8.14 9.48
CA ARG A 59 -10.83 -7.25 9.73
C ARG A 59 -10.89 -6.05 8.80
N LEU A 60 -9.92 -5.87 7.93
CA LEU A 60 -9.97 -4.83 6.92
C LEU A 60 -10.83 -5.26 5.71
N PRO A 61 -11.67 -4.39 5.18
CA PRO A 61 -11.82 -2.98 5.53
C PRO A 61 -12.90 -2.77 6.59
N GLY A 62 -12.58 -2.53 7.82
CA GLY A 62 -13.56 -2.09 8.80
C GLY A 62 -13.25 -2.34 10.26
N GLY A 63 -12.21 -3.07 10.62
CA GLY A 63 -12.02 -3.46 12.01
C GLY A 63 -10.59 -3.53 12.52
N GLY A 64 -9.59 -3.15 11.76
CA GLY A 64 -8.20 -3.17 12.20
C GLY A 64 -7.48 -1.86 11.92
N ALA A 65 -6.26 -1.71 12.42
CA ALA A 65 -5.42 -0.59 12.03
C ALA A 65 -5.06 -0.71 10.54
N PRO A 66 -5.32 0.31 9.72
CA PRO A 66 -5.06 0.23 8.27
C PRO A 66 -3.57 0.28 7.93
N TRP A 67 -2.71 0.52 8.90
CA TRP A 67 -1.26 0.64 8.75
C TRP A 67 -0.52 -0.27 9.73
N ALA A 68 0.71 -0.62 9.37
CA ALA A 68 1.67 -1.31 10.21
C ALA A 68 2.98 -0.51 10.26
N PHE A 69 3.61 -0.45 11.43
CA PHE A 69 4.89 0.20 11.64
C PHE A 69 5.99 -0.84 11.78
N PHE A 70 7.17 -0.53 11.24
CA PHE A 70 8.37 -1.36 11.33
C PHE A 70 8.17 -2.81 10.88
N ARG A 71 7.23 -2.99 9.96
CA ARG A 71 6.90 -4.29 9.36
C ARG A 71 6.79 -4.11 7.86
N ASP A 72 7.31 -5.06 7.10
CA ASP A 72 7.17 -5.09 5.65
C ASP A 72 5.97 -5.95 5.25
N ASP A 73 4.86 -5.30 5.00
CA ASP A 73 3.65 -5.92 4.43
C ASP A 73 3.48 -5.57 2.94
N VAL A 74 4.43 -4.80 2.36
CA VAL A 74 4.43 -4.46 0.94
C VAL A 74 5.18 -5.53 0.17
N THR A 75 4.66 -6.76 0.25
CA THR A 75 5.23 -7.95 -0.40
C THR A 75 4.16 -8.68 -1.19
N MET A 76 4.58 -9.39 -2.23
CA MET A 76 3.68 -10.18 -3.09
C MET A 76 2.87 -11.18 -2.29
N ASP A 77 3.51 -11.91 -1.39
CA ASP A 77 2.86 -12.95 -0.58
C ASP A 77 1.70 -12.39 0.25
N LYS A 78 1.89 -11.21 0.83
CA LYS A 78 0.89 -10.56 1.69
C LYS A 78 -0.34 -10.10 0.91
N ILE A 79 -0.15 -9.49 -0.26
CA ILE A 79 -1.27 -9.04 -1.08
C ILE A 79 -1.97 -10.22 -1.76
N GLN A 80 -1.23 -11.27 -2.14
CA GLN A 80 -1.81 -12.49 -2.67
C GLN A 80 -2.65 -13.21 -1.62
N ASP A 81 -2.15 -13.36 -0.40
CA ASP A 81 -2.89 -13.95 0.72
C ASP A 81 -4.18 -13.15 1.02
N ARG A 82 -4.14 -11.83 0.89
CA ARG A 82 -5.33 -11.01 1.04
C ARG A 82 -6.35 -11.23 -0.07
N LEU A 83 -5.90 -11.32 -1.33
CA LEU A 83 -6.78 -11.64 -2.46
C LEU A 83 -7.40 -13.03 -2.32
N MET A 84 -6.60 -14.02 -1.92
CA MET A 84 -7.09 -15.39 -1.73
C MET A 84 -8.12 -15.49 -0.61
N ARG A 85 -7.93 -14.78 0.50
CA ARG A 85 -8.93 -14.71 1.59
C ARG A 85 -10.22 -14.06 1.12
N TYR A 86 -10.14 -12.96 0.39
CA TYR A 86 -11.30 -12.28 -0.18
C TYR A 86 -12.09 -13.19 -1.15
N ALA A 87 -11.38 -13.94 -2.00
CA ALA A 87 -11.99 -14.89 -2.91
C ALA A 87 -12.67 -16.07 -2.17
N ALA A 88 -12.00 -16.61 -1.13
CA ALA A 88 -12.51 -17.70 -0.32
C ALA A 88 -13.80 -17.31 0.44
N GLU A 89 -13.88 -16.09 0.98
CA GLU A 89 -15.09 -15.56 1.62
C GLU A 89 -16.31 -15.52 0.67
N ARG A 90 -16.06 -15.46 -0.64
CA ARG A 90 -17.09 -15.44 -1.69
C ARG A 90 -17.28 -16.76 -2.40
N ASN A 91 -16.57 -17.81 -2.00
CA ASN A 91 -16.53 -19.11 -2.67
C ASN A 91 -16.17 -18.97 -4.16
N LYS A 92 -15.24 -18.08 -4.49
CA LYS A 92 -14.75 -17.82 -5.83
C LYS A 92 -13.29 -18.18 -5.96
N THR A 93 -12.86 -18.44 -7.21
CA THR A 93 -11.46 -18.73 -7.54
C THR A 93 -10.86 -17.54 -8.30
N PRO A 94 -9.74 -16.97 -7.86
CA PRO A 94 -9.07 -15.92 -8.60
C PRO A 94 -8.32 -16.49 -9.81
N THR A 95 -8.54 -15.86 -10.96
CA THR A 95 -7.90 -16.19 -12.25
C THR A 95 -7.29 -14.93 -12.84
N ASP A 96 -6.47 -15.09 -13.88
CA ASP A 96 -5.86 -13.99 -14.64
C ASP A 96 -5.14 -12.98 -13.74
N LEU A 97 -4.31 -13.49 -12.85
CA LEU A 97 -3.56 -12.66 -11.91
C LEU A 97 -2.49 -11.85 -12.64
N ALA A 98 -2.52 -10.53 -12.48
CA ALA A 98 -1.49 -9.62 -12.96
C ALA A 98 -0.91 -8.81 -11.80
N TYR A 99 0.41 -8.73 -11.79
CA TYR A 99 1.19 -8.11 -10.73
C TYR A 99 1.95 -6.89 -11.25
N HIS A 100 1.89 -5.81 -10.50
CA HIS A 100 2.66 -4.60 -10.74
C HIS A 100 3.39 -4.17 -9.48
N ASN A 101 4.66 -3.83 -9.63
CA ASN A 101 5.49 -3.30 -8.56
C ASN A 101 6.04 -1.93 -8.99
N TYR A 102 5.83 -0.96 -8.12
CA TYR A 102 6.34 0.40 -8.31
C TYR A 102 7.23 0.75 -7.12
N ASP A 103 8.52 0.89 -7.39
CA ASP A 103 9.49 1.42 -6.43
C ASP A 103 9.85 2.83 -6.85
N THR A 104 9.55 3.80 -6.00
CA THR A 104 9.91 5.19 -6.24
C THR A 104 10.81 5.69 -5.13
N VAL A 105 11.93 6.23 -5.52
CA VAL A 105 12.93 6.73 -4.59
C VAL A 105 12.83 8.23 -4.51
N PHE A 106 12.54 8.77 -3.36
CA PHE A 106 12.63 10.20 -3.11
C PHE A 106 13.02 10.54 -1.68
N ILE A 107 13.96 11.42 -1.48
CA ILE A 107 13.81 12.75 -0.91
C ILE A 107 15.11 13.51 -1.13
N SER A 108 15.01 14.66 -1.77
CA SER A 108 15.99 15.72 -1.67
C SER A 108 15.80 16.40 -0.30
N ILE A 109 16.70 16.17 0.63
CA ILE A 109 16.74 16.95 1.86
C ILE A 109 17.56 18.21 1.54
N PRO A 110 16.98 19.40 1.59
CA PRO A 110 17.75 20.63 1.49
C PRO A 110 18.57 20.79 2.75
N PHE A 111 19.75 20.24 2.76
CA PHE A 111 20.75 20.59 3.79
C PHE A 111 21.49 21.84 3.29
N THR A 112 21.40 22.93 4.07
CA THR A 112 22.15 24.18 3.86
C THR A 112 21.93 24.86 2.48
N GLY A 113 20.69 24.90 1.96
CA GLY A 113 20.38 25.66 0.74
C GLY A 113 20.90 25.03 -0.56
N VAL A 114 21.57 23.91 -0.51
CA VAL A 114 21.96 23.10 -1.66
C VAL A 114 21.12 21.83 -1.65
N PRO A 115 20.30 21.58 -2.68
CA PRO A 115 19.59 20.31 -2.78
C PRO A 115 20.62 19.22 -3.07
N ILE A 116 21.06 18.52 -2.04
CA ILE A 116 21.83 17.28 -2.21
C ILE A 116 20.78 16.18 -2.35
N PRO A 117 20.59 15.60 -3.52
CA PRO A 117 19.78 14.39 -3.66
C PRO A 117 20.53 13.27 -2.93
N ILE A 118 20.06 12.89 -1.75
CA ILE A 118 20.47 11.65 -1.11
C ILE A 118 19.55 10.58 -1.70
N PRO A 119 19.96 9.87 -2.75
CA PRO A 119 19.17 8.80 -3.31
C PRO A 119 19.00 7.72 -2.25
N TYR A 120 17.80 7.15 -2.17
CA TYR A 120 17.47 6.03 -1.30
C TYR A 120 17.30 6.31 0.20
N LEU A 121 17.31 7.58 0.64
CA LEU A 121 17.09 7.85 2.08
C LEU A 121 15.69 7.44 2.52
N VAL A 122 14.66 7.85 1.78
CA VAL A 122 13.29 7.39 1.98
C VAL A 122 12.73 6.93 0.66
N CYS A 123 12.25 5.71 0.62
CA CYS A 123 11.72 5.06 -0.56
C CYS A 123 10.23 4.80 -0.38
N TYR A 124 9.47 5.05 -1.41
CA TYR A 124 8.08 4.63 -1.53
C TYR A 124 8.04 3.36 -2.35
N ARG A 125 7.36 2.36 -1.83
CA ARG A 125 7.09 1.11 -2.54
C ARG A 125 5.59 0.90 -2.63
N GLU A 126 5.12 0.53 -3.80
CA GLU A 126 3.73 0.16 -4.04
C GLU A 126 3.67 -1.16 -4.80
N ILE A 127 2.79 -2.03 -4.35
CA ILE A 127 2.52 -3.31 -4.99
C ILE A 127 1.04 -3.40 -5.30
N GLN A 128 0.72 -3.79 -6.52
CA GLN A 128 -0.64 -4.01 -6.98
C GLN A 128 -0.79 -5.44 -7.51
N LEU A 129 -1.87 -6.08 -7.14
CA LEU A 129 -2.28 -7.38 -7.67
C LEU A 129 -3.71 -7.28 -8.16
N SER A 130 -3.91 -7.50 -9.43
CA SER A 130 -5.25 -7.60 -10.02
C SER A 130 -5.59 -9.03 -10.38
N GLY A 131 -6.88 -9.36 -10.36
CA GLY A 131 -7.37 -10.67 -10.75
C GLY A 131 -8.85 -10.63 -11.08
N VAL A 132 -9.32 -11.70 -11.68
CA VAL A 132 -10.74 -11.93 -11.99
C VAL A 132 -11.25 -13.05 -11.09
N LEU A 133 -12.36 -12.84 -10.41
CA LEU A 133 -13.01 -13.85 -9.58
C LEU A 133 -14.13 -14.54 -10.38
N GLN A 134 -14.03 -15.84 -10.45
CA GLN A 134 -15.00 -16.72 -11.11
C GLN A 134 -15.60 -17.74 -10.15
#